data_839b73c981e7c362aec5c13f282b7a46
#
_entry.id   839b73c981e7c362aec5c13f282b7a46
#
_cell.length_a   1.000
_cell.length_b   1.000
_cell.length_c   1.000
_cell.angle_alpha   90.00
_cell.angle_beta   90.00
_cell.angle_gamma   90.00
#
_symmetry.space_group_name_H-M   'P 1'
#
loop_
_entity.id
_entity.type
_entity.pdbx_description
1 polymer ?
#
loop_
_entity_poly.entity_id
_entity_poly.type
_entity_poly.pdbx_seq_one_letter_code
_entity_poly.pdbx_strand_id
1 'polypeptide(L)'
;MSNLSIGTWQSLPNESIAEIFAKAGYEWIVIDLEHSSININQAEQLIRVIDLAGSKPFVRLSGHDASQIKRVLDAGAKGILAPMIETLNQIEKVISACHYPPRGSRGMGLARAQGYGESSAKKDYISNQADEIEIYAQIESKKGLKNCKEIFSQNIKGYFIGPYDLSASLNNPGAFDTDEFYQAEGAILSAAKEENIKCGYHLVEPEKDQISSLQAKGYDMIAFSVDIRMLDIGARLPFK
;
A
#
# COMPACT_ATOMS: atom_id res chain seq x y z
N MET A 1 6.59 22.34 -2.72
CA MET A 1 5.33 21.60 -2.54
C MET A 1 5.64 20.15 -2.84
N SER A 2 5.34 19.20 -1.94
CA SER A 2 5.47 17.77 -2.24
C SER A 2 4.56 17.45 -3.43
N ASN A 3 5.06 16.69 -4.40
CA ASN A 3 4.27 16.27 -5.55
C ASN A 3 3.25 15.25 -5.04
N LEU A 4 1.96 15.59 -5.05
CA LEU A 4 0.88 14.69 -4.63
C LEU A 4 0.82 13.53 -5.61
N SER A 5 0.82 12.31 -5.10
CA SER A 5 0.70 11.07 -5.88
C SER A 5 -0.67 10.42 -5.65
N ILE A 6 -1.38 10.16 -6.74
CA ILE A 6 -2.73 9.59 -6.71
C ILE A 6 -2.71 8.15 -7.18
N GLY A 7 -3.18 7.26 -6.33
CA GLY A 7 -3.43 5.86 -6.64
C GLY A 7 -4.86 5.44 -6.33
N THR A 8 -5.12 4.16 -6.41
CA THR A 8 -6.43 3.58 -6.07
C THR A 8 -6.27 2.16 -5.51
N TRP A 9 -7.38 1.57 -5.08
CA TRP A 9 -7.44 0.22 -4.51
C TRP A 9 -8.22 -0.71 -5.40
N GLN A 10 -7.78 -1.96 -5.50
CA GLN A 10 -8.48 -3.00 -6.25
C GLN A 10 -8.70 -4.24 -5.38
N SER A 11 -9.97 -4.61 -5.21
CA SER A 11 -10.43 -5.77 -4.44
C SER A 11 -11.13 -6.84 -5.29
N LEU A 12 -11.43 -6.56 -6.56
CA LEU A 12 -11.98 -7.52 -7.51
C LEU A 12 -10.86 -8.12 -8.38
N PRO A 13 -10.82 -9.45 -8.56
CA PRO A 13 -9.80 -10.12 -9.37
C PRO A 13 -10.10 -10.01 -10.88
N ASN A 14 -10.15 -8.78 -11.40
CA ASN A 14 -10.49 -8.52 -12.80
C ASN A 14 -9.44 -7.62 -13.46
N GLU A 15 -8.79 -8.15 -14.49
CA GLU A 15 -7.69 -7.49 -15.20
C GLU A 15 -8.16 -6.25 -15.98
N SER A 16 -9.40 -6.23 -16.46
CA SER A 16 -9.94 -5.05 -17.17
C SER A 16 -10.07 -3.85 -16.22
N ILE A 17 -10.41 -4.08 -14.95
CA ILE A 17 -10.44 -3.01 -13.94
C ILE A 17 -9.03 -2.45 -13.72
N ALA A 18 -8.03 -3.31 -13.58
CA ALA A 18 -6.64 -2.92 -13.44
C ALA A 18 -6.17 -2.05 -14.63
N GLU A 19 -6.49 -2.48 -15.86
CA GLU A 19 -6.14 -1.74 -17.06
C GLU A 19 -6.88 -0.39 -17.15
N ILE A 20 -8.16 -0.35 -16.82
CA ILE A 20 -8.95 0.90 -16.79
C ILE A 20 -8.33 1.89 -15.81
N PHE A 21 -7.97 1.47 -14.60
CA PHE A 21 -7.36 2.33 -13.60
C PHE A 21 -6.01 2.86 -14.07
N ALA A 22 -5.14 2.01 -14.61
CA ALA A 22 -3.85 2.43 -15.13
C ALA A 22 -4.00 3.46 -16.27
N LYS A 23 -4.91 3.21 -17.21
CA LYS A 23 -5.21 4.14 -18.32
C LYS A 23 -5.91 5.42 -17.88
N ALA A 24 -6.63 5.41 -16.76
CA ALA A 24 -7.21 6.62 -16.18
C ALA A 24 -6.16 7.56 -15.56
N GLY A 25 -4.93 7.08 -15.36
CA GLY A 25 -3.80 7.89 -14.90
C GLY A 25 -3.45 7.70 -13.42
N TYR A 26 -3.95 6.66 -12.75
CA TYR A 26 -3.49 6.32 -11.42
C TYR A 26 -2.02 5.91 -11.46
N GLU A 27 -1.18 6.56 -10.66
CA GLU A 27 0.26 6.31 -10.65
C GLU A 27 0.61 4.93 -10.04
N TRP A 28 -0.22 4.48 -9.11
CA TRP A 28 -0.09 3.20 -8.44
C TRP A 28 -1.47 2.62 -8.12
N ILE A 29 -1.55 1.29 -8.08
CA ILE A 29 -2.78 0.55 -7.79
C ILE A 29 -2.45 -0.51 -6.74
N VAL A 30 -3.16 -0.48 -5.62
CA VAL A 30 -3.01 -1.46 -4.54
C VAL A 30 -3.95 -2.64 -4.78
N ILE A 31 -3.37 -3.82 -4.97
CA ILE A 31 -4.09 -5.09 -4.98
C ILE A 31 -4.28 -5.52 -3.53
N ASP A 32 -5.52 -5.73 -3.14
CA ASP A 32 -5.88 -6.05 -1.77
C ASP A 32 -5.93 -7.57 -1.53
N LEU A 33 -5.04 -8.09 -0.69
CA LEU A 33 -5.06 -9.50 -0.26
C LEU A 33 -5.60 -9.68 1.17
N GLU A 34 -5.97 -8.58 1.85
CA GLU A 34 -6.50 -8.62 3.20
C GLU A 34 -8.03 -8.69 3.22
N HIS A 35 -8.69 -7.72 2.59
CA HIS A 35 -10.16 -7.60 2.59
C HIS A 35 -10.76 -7.90 1.22
N SER A 36 -10.25 -8.92 0.54
CA SER A 36 -10.77 -9.39 -0.74
C SER A 36 -10.68 -10.90 -0.88
N SER A 37 -11.27 -11.44 -1.94
CA SER A 37 -11.14 -12.85 -2.30
C SER A 37 -9.97 -13.11 -3.28
N ILE A 38 -9.13 -12.12 -3.56
CA ILE A 38 -8.00 -12.24 -4.49
C ILE A 38 -6.98 -13.23 -3.92
N ASN A 39 -6.74 -14.31 -4.64
CA ASN A 39 -5.67 -15.25 -4.31
C ASN A 39 -4.35 -14.87 -5.00
N ILE A 40 -3.27 -15.55 -4.63
CA ILE A 40 -1.92 -15.20 -5.12
C ILE A 40 -1.76 -15.34 -6.65
N ASN A 41 -2.47 -16.27 -7.30
CA ASN A 41 -2.44 -16.42 -8.75
C ASN A 41 -3.12 -15.23 -9.44
N GLN A 42 -4.26 -14.80 -8.93
CA GLN A 42 -4.96 -13.61 -9.41
C GLN A 42 -4.14 -12.34 -9.16
N ALA A 43 -3.50 -12.24 -8.00
CA ALA A 43 -2.58 -11.12 -7.71
C ALA A 43 -1.44 -11.03 -8.72
N GLU A 44 -0.83 -12.17 -9.11
CA GLU A 44 0.22 -12.19 -10.14
C GLU A 44 -0.28 -11.67 -11.50
N GLN A 45 -1.50 -12.04 -11.89
CA GLN A 45 -2.13 -11.54 -13.14
C GLN A 45 -2.37 -10.03 -13.07
N LEU A 46 -2.93 -9.53 -11.97
CA LEU A 46 -3.16 -8.10 -11.76
C LEU A 46 -1.85 -7.31 -11.73
N ILE A 47 -0.83 -7.78 -11.01
CA ILE A 47 0.51 -7.18 -10.98
C ILE A 47 1.06 -7.01 -12.40
N ARG A 48 0.95 -8.06 -13.22
CA ARG A 48 1.41 -8.04 -14.61
C ARG A 48 0.68 -7.01 -15.46
N VAL A 49 -0.64 -6.94 -15.36
CA VAL A 49 -1.45 -5.99 -16.13
C VAL A 49 -1.16 -4.56 -15.71
N ILE A 50 -1.14 -4.26 -14.41
CA ILE A 50 -0.86 -2.93 -13.87
C ILE A 50 0.51 -2.42 -14.33
N ASP A 51 1.55 -3.26 -14.19
CA ASP A 51 2.92 -2.92 -14.56
C ASP A 51 3.06 -2.68 -16.08
N LEU A 52 2.48 -3.56 -16.91
CA LEU A 52 2.49 -3.41 -18.37
C LEU A 52 1.67 -2.22 -18.86
N ALA A 53 0.64 -1.83 -18.13
CA ALA A 53 -0.16 -0.64 -18.42
C ALA A 53 0.47 0.68 -17.95
N GLY A 54 1.64 0.61 -17.28
CA GLY A 54 2.44 1.78 -16.89
C GLY A 54 2.18 2.34 -15.50
N SER A 55 1.37 1.67 -14.68
CA SER A 55 1.19 2.02 -13.27
C SER A 55 2.03 1.12 -12.37
N LYS A 56 2.32 1.58 -11.14
CA LYS A 56 3.04 0.75 -10.17
C LYS A 56 2.08 -0.23 -9.47
N PRO A 57 2.28 -1.56 -9.58
CA PRO A 57 1.52 -2.52 -8.80
C PRO A 57 2.03 -2.56 -7.36
N PHE A 58 1.19 -2.16 -6.42
CA PHE A 58 1.39 -2.35 -4.99
C PHE A 58 0.48 -3.48 -4.50
N VAL A 59 0.85 -4.13 -3.41
CA VAL A 59 0.05 -5.20 -2.81
C VAL A 59 -0.13 -4.95 -1.32
N ARG A 60 -1.39 -4.85 -0.86
CA ARG A 60 -1.67 -4.97 0.56
C ARG A 60 -1.67 -6.46 0.93
N LEU A 61 -0.78 -6.82 1.85
CA LEU A 61 -0.65 -8.19 2.35
C LEU A 61 -1.85 -8.55 3.24
N SER A 62 -2.11 -9.85 3.41
CA SER A 62 -3.11 -10.32 4.40
C SER A 62 -2.53 -10.46 5.82
N GLY A 63 -1.26 -10.15 5.99
CA GLY A 63 -0.50 -10.24 7.24
C GLY A 63 1.00 -10.09 6.96
N HIS A 64 1.85 -10.60 7.84
CA HIS A 64 3.31 -10.40 7.74
C HIS A 64 4.06 -11.68 7.31
N ASP A 65 3.39 -12.57 6.56
CA ASP A 65 4.00 -13.84 6.12
C ASP A 65 5.08 -13.62 5.05
N ALA A 66 6.32 -14.02 5.35
CA ALA A 66 7.46 -13.92 4.44
C ALA A 66 7.25 -14.69 3.13
N SER A 67 6.46 -15.77 3.13
CA SER A 67 6.15 -16.53 1.91
C SER A 67 5.23 -15.73 0.98
N GLN A 68 4.22 -15.04 1.53
CA GLN A 68 3.35 -14.16 0.74
C GLN A 68 4.15 -12.98 0.18
N ILE A 69 4.97 -12.32 1.01
CA ILE A 69 5.85 -11.21 0.60
C ILE A 69 6.72 -11.63 -0.58
N LYS A 70 7.44 -12.74 -0.45
CA LYS A 70 8.31 -13.27 -1.51
C LYS A 70 7.54 -13.49 -2.81
N ARG A 71 6.37 -14.13 -2.76
CA ARG A 71 5.58 -14.48 -3.96
C ARG A 71 5.06 -13.25 -4.71
N VAL A 72 4.55 -12.24 -4.02
CA VAL A 72 4.08 -11.01 -4.68
C VAL A 72 5.23 -10.20 -5.26
N LEU A 73 6.38 -10.16 -4.59
CA LEU A 73 7.58 -9.50 -5.10
C LEU A 73 8.19 -10.26 -6.29
N ASP A 74 8.18 -11.58 -6.29
CA ASP A 74 8.62 -12.41 -7.41
C ASP A 74 7.70 -12.27 -8.63
N ALA A 75 6.40 -12.03 -8.41
CA ALA A 75 5.45 -11.67 -9.46
C ALA A 75 5.72 -10.27 -10.07
N GLY A 76 6.49 -9.42 -9.39
CA GLY A 76 6.89 -8.10 -9.89
C GLY A 76 6.21 -6.92 -9.22
N ALA A 77 5.60 -7.09 -8.04
CA ALA A 77 5.11 -5.95 -7.27
C ALA A 77 6.25 -4.95 -6.98
N LYS A 78 5.95 -3.67 -7.11
CA LYS A 78 6.90 -2.57 -6.87
C LYS A 78 6.86 -2.05 -5.43
N GLY A 79 5.83 -2.41 -4.70
CA GLY A 79 5.71 -2.10 -3.29
C GLY A 79 4.72 -3.00 -2.58
N ILE A 80 4.82 -2.99 -1.27
CA ILE A 80 3.92 -3.69 -0.36
C ILE A 80 3.38 -2.74 0.70
N LEU A 81 2.13 -2.98 1.10
CA LEU A 81 1.52 -2.39 2.28
C LEU A 81 1.36 -3.51 3.32
N ALA A 82 2.02 -3.36 4.46
CA ALA A 82 1.93 -4.30 5.57
C ALA A 82 0.85 -3.82 6.54
N PRO A 83 -0.27 -4.56 6.69
CA PRO A 83 -1.37 -4.17 7.57
C PRO A 83 -0.98 -4.34 9.04
N MET A 84 -1.70 -3.69 9.95
CA MET A 84 -1.61 -3.88 11.40
C MET A 84 -0.18 -3.86 11.95
N ILE A 85 0.66 -2.93 11.47
CA ILE A 85 2.01 -2.76 12.02
C ILE A 85 1.91 -2.02 13.36
N GLU A 86 2.25 -2.72 14.41
CA GLU A 86 2.12 -2.25 15.79
C GLU A 86 3.44 -2.19 16.57
N THR A 87 4.49 -2.85 16.07
CA THR A 87 5.78 -2.96 16.78
C THR A 87 6.95 -2.90 15.82
N LEU A 88 8.11 -2.46 16.35
CA LEU A 88 9.39 -2.49 15.64
C LEU A 88 9.70 -3.89 15.07
N ASN A 89 9.53 -4.94 15.86
CA ASN A 89 9.82 -6.31 15.43
C ASN A 89 8.98 -6.76 14.21
N GLN A 90 7.71 -6.30 14.11
CA GLN A 90 6.87 -6.62 12.96
C GLN A 90 7.42 -5.96 11.69
N ILE A 91 7.72 -4.67 11.74
CA ILE A 91 8.22 -3.96 10.55
C ILE A 91 9.61 -4.45 10.14
N GLU A 92 10.51 -4.74 11.08
CA GLU A 92 11.82 -5.32 10.80
C GLU A 92 11.72 -6.68 10.07
N LYS A 93 10.79 -7.55 10.50
CA LYS A 93 10.52 -8.82 9.82
C LYS A 93 10.02 -8.62 8.39
N VAL A 94 9.12 -7.66 8.18
CA VAL A 94 8.62 -7.31 6.84
C VAL A 94 9.76 -6.81 5.97
N ILE A 95 10.56 -5.86 6.46
CA ILE A 95 11.72 -5.32 5.72
C ILE A 95 12.70 -6.46 5.36
N SER A 96 13.03 -7.32 6.33
CA SER A 96 13.92 -8.45 6.08
C SER A 96 13.39 -9.40 5.02
N ALA A 97 12.08 -9.66 4.99
CA ALA A 97 11.45 -10.53 3.99
C ALA A 97 11.39 -9.91 2.58
N CYS A 98 11.51 -8.59 2.46
CA CYS A 98 11.52 -7.88 1.18
C CYS A 98 12.89 -7.90 0.49
N HIS A 99 13.98 -7.92 1.26
CA HIS A 99 15.33 -7.74 0.75
C HIS A 99 16.13 -9.04 0.70
N TYR A 100 17.00 -9.15 -0.29
CA TYR A 100 17.97 -10.26 -0.38
C TYR A 100 19.10 -10.11 0.67
N PRO A 101 19.78 -11.22 1.03
CA PRO A 101 21.00 -11.13 1.81
C PRO A 101 22.05 -10.24 1.13
N PRO A 102 22.88 -9.48 1.90
CA PRO A 102 22.96 -9.45 3.38
C PRO A 102 21.94 -8.53 4.06
N ARG A 103 21.12 -7.77 3.33
CA ARG A 103 20.17 -6.77 3.88
C ARG A 103 18.90 -7.39 4.44
N GLY A 104 18.56 -8.60 4.03
CA GLY A 104 17.37 -9.30 4.48
C GLY A 104 17.49 -10.80 4.32
N SER A 105 16.32 -11.47 4.33
CA SER A 105 16.22 -12.93 4.30
C SER A 105 15.37 -13.48 3.13
N ARG A 106 15.02 -12.62 2.16
CA ARG A 106 14.22 -13.04 0.99
C ARG A 106 14.94 -14.15 0.22
N GLY A 107 14.24 -15.29 0.01
CA GLY A 107 14.75 -16.37 -0.84
C GLY A 107 14.77 -15.95 -2.30
N MET A 108 15.80 -16.39 -3.03
CA MET A 108 15.98 -16.09 -4.45
C MET A 108 15.35 -17.18 -5.32
N GLY A 109 14.55 -16.77 -6.29
CA GLY A 109 13.96 -17.62 -7.32
C GLY A 109 14.13 -17.02 -8.70
N LEU A 110 13.60 -17.70 -9.72
CA LEU A 110 13.53 -17.19 -11.09
C LEU A 110 12.05 -17.04 -11.46
N ALA A 111 11.57 -15.82 -11.43
CA ALA A 111 10.19 -15.49 -11.73
C ALA A 111 10.12 -14.23 -12.63
N ARG A 112 8.95 -13.63 -12.77
CA ARG A 112 8.75 -12.44 -13.60
C ARG A 112 9.67 -11.28 -13.19
N ALA A 113 9.80 -10.99 -11.90
CA ALA A 113 10.66 -9.90 -11.42
C ALA A 113 12.13 -10.06 -11.84
N GLN A 114 12.62 -11.31 -11.90
CA GLN A 114 13.98 -11.66 -12.33
C GLN A 114 14.08 -11.94 -13.84
N GLY A 115 13.13 -11.43 -14.65
CA GLY A 115 13.11 -11.60 -16.10
C GLY A 115 13.07 -13.07 -16.55
N TYR A 116 12.42 -13.93 -15.75
CA TYR A 116 12.35 -15.39 -15.96
C TYR A 116 13.72 -16.06 -16.07
N GLY A 117 14.76 -15.44 -15.51
CA GLY A 117 16.12 -15.96 -15.50
C GLY A 117 17.00 -15.51 -16.65
N GLU A 118 16.52 -14.60 -17.50
CA GLU A 118 17.39 -13.95 -18.48
C GLU A 118 18.54 -13.23 -17.75
N SER A 119 19.78 -13.41 -18.22
CA SER A 119 20.99 -13.09 -17.44
C SER A 119 21.11 -11.60 -17.11
N SER A 120 20.81 -10.71 -18.05
CA SER A 120 20.90 -9.25 -17.83
C SER A 120 19.79 -8.75 -16.93
N ALA A 121 18.55 -9.17 -17.17
CA ALA A 121 17.40 -8.80 -16.37
C ALA A 121 17.50 -9.30 -14.91
N LYS A 122 17.95 -10.54 -14.72
CA LYS A 122 18.20 -11.09 -13.38
C LYS A 122 19.28 -10.30 -12.63
N LYS A 123 20.40 -9.99 -13.31
CA LYS A 123 21.49 -9.24 -12.70
C LYS A 123 21.04 -7.84 -12.30
N ASP A 124 20.32 -7.14 -13.19
CA ASP A 124 19.79 -5.81 -12.92
C ASP A 124 18.81 -5.81 -11.75
N TYR A 125 17.87 -6.76 -11.73
CA TYR A 125 16.92 -6.88 -10.62
C TYR A 125 17.62 -7.08 -9.28
N ILE A 126 18.58 -8.03 -9.20
CA ILE A 126 19.30 -8.33 -7.95
C ILE A 126 20.16 -7.15 -7.49
N SER A 127 20.82 -6.47 -8.43
CA SER A 127 21.78 -5.41 -8.10
C SER A 127 21.13 -4.05 -7.83
N ASN A 128 19.94 -3.79 -8.41
CA ASN A 128 19.33 -2.47 -8.43
C ASN A 128 17.87 -2.52 -8.00
N GLN A 129 17.00 -3.18 -8.76
CA GLN A 129 15.55 -3.06 -8.59
C GLN A 129 15.02 -3.68 -7.27
N ALA A 130 15.67 -4.72 -6.75
CA ALA A 130 15.25 -5.34 -5.50
C ALA A 130 15.39 -4.41 -4.28
N ASP A 131 16.25 -3.41 -4.38
CA ASP A 131 16.46 -2.39 -3.35
C ASP A 131 15.48 -1.19 -3.49
N GLU A 132 14.80 -1.07 -4.63
CA GLU A 132 13.81 -0.02 -4.92
C GLU A 132 12.38 -0.41 -4.51
N ILE A 133 12.19 -1.59 -3.89
CA ILE A 133 10.89 -2.02 -3.40
C ILE A 133 10.40 -1.04 -2.34
N GLU A 134 9.21 -0.48 -2.58
CA GLU A 134 8.59 0.47 -1.67
C GLU A 134 7.84 -0.27 -0.56
N ILE A 135 8.20 -0.05 0.69
CA ILE A 135 7.56 -0.68 1.86
C ILE A 135 6.76 0.38 2.61
N TYR A 136 5.48 0.12 2.81
CA TYR A 136 4.57 0.97 3.56
C TYR A 136 4.03 0.23 4.77
N ALA A 137 4.09 0.86 5.95
CA ALA A 137 3.45 0.37 7.15
C ALA A 137 2.01 0.89 7.22
N GLN A 138 1.02 0.05 7.53
CA GLN A 138 -0.33 0.53 7.82
C GLN A 138 -0.49 0.70 9.33
N ILE A 139 -0.75 1.96 9.76
CA ILE A 139 -0.93 2.33 11.16
C ILE A 139 -2.42 2.52 11.42
N GLU A 140 -3.01 1.60 12.16
CA GLU A 140 -4.45 1.46 12.28
C GLU A 140 -4.91 0.94 13.66
N SER A 141 -4.03 1.06 14.66
CA SER A 141 -4.35 0.71 16.04
C SER A 141 -3.73 1.66 17.06
N LYS A 142 -4.30 1.73 18.28
CA LYS A 142 -3.71 2.47 19.41
C LYS A 142 -2.27 2.06 19.68
N LYS A 143 -1.94 0.79 19.50
CA LYS A 143 -0.59 0.28 19.72
C LYS A 143 0.35 0.71 18.61
N GLY A 144 -0.08 0.64 17.34
CA GLY A 144 0.67 1.19 16.21
C GLY A 144 0.91 2.68 16.35
N LEU A 145 -0.12 3.45 16.71
CA LEU A 145 -0.01 4.88 17.02
C LEU A 145 1.05 5.15 18.09
N LYS A 146 1.02 4.41 19.21
CA LYS A 146 1.99 4.58 20.30
C LYS A 146 3.44 4.37 19.84
N ASN A 147 3.66 3.43 18.93
CA ASN A 147 4.98 3.01 18.47
C ASN A 147 5.37 3.59 17.10
N CYS A 148 4.56 4.49 16.51
CA CYS A 148 4.75 4.95 15.14
C CYS A 148 6.13 5.60 14.90
N LYS A 149 6.69 6.36 15.83
CA LYS A 149 8.04 6.95 15.72
C LYS A 149 9.11 5.87 15.52
N GLU A 150 9.09 4.83 16.35
CA GLU A 150 10.04 3.73 16.27
C GLU A 150 9.87 2.92 14.98
N ILE A 151 8.63 2.72 14.52
CA ILE A 151 8.31 2.07 13.25
C ILE A 151 8.82 2.91 12.08
N PHE A 152 8.60 4.22 12.09
CA PHE A 152 8.93 5.12 10.99
C PHE A 152 10.43 5.41 10.87
N SER A 153 11.20 5.24 11.95
CA SER A 153 12.67 5.33 11.90
C SER A 153 13.33 4.17 11.14
N GLN A 154 12.56 3.16 10.74
CA GLN A 154 13.05 2.06 9.94
C GLN A 154 13.14 2.40 8.45
N ASN A 155 13.83 1.55 7.67
CA ASN A 155 13.98 1.73 6.23
C ASN A 155 12.69 1.40 5.47
N ILE A 156 11.68 2.27 5.63
CA ILE A 156 10.40 2.22 4.91
C ILE A 156 10.20 3.45 4.04
N LYS A 157 9.41 3.32 3.00
CA LYS A 157 9.09 4.43 2.11
C LYS A 157 8.09 5.40 2.70
N GLY A 158 7.17 4.86 3.51
CA GLY A 158 6.10 5.63 4.10
C GLY A 158 5.12 4.78 4.89
N TYR A 159 3.98 5.37 5.17
CA TYR A 159 2.88 4.68 5.83
C TYR A 159 1.55 4.98 5.14
N PHE A 160 0.56 4.16 5.42
CA PHE A 160 -0.86 4.47 5.20
C PHE A 160 -1.60 4.45 6.53
N ILE A 161 -2.51 5.40 6.70
CA ILE A 161 -3.47 5.34 7.80
C ILE A 161 -4.65 4.48 7.35
N GLY A 162 -5.08 3.55 8.21
CA GLY A 162 -6.33 2.78 8.06
C GLY A 162 -7.41 3.43 8.92
N PRO A 163 -8.20 4.40 8.40
CA PRO A 163 -9.08 5.22 9.24
C PRO A 163 -10.17 4.40 9.93
N TYR A 164 -10.73 3.38 9.26
CA TYR A 164 -11.77 2.53 9.84
C TYR A 164 -11.24 1.73 11.03
N ASP A 165 -10.13 1.03 10.86
CA ASP A 165 -9.53 0.22 11.92
C ASP A 165 -8.95 1.08 13.04
N LEU A 166 -8.32 2.22 12.71
CA LEU A 166 -7.86 3.16 13.71
C LEU A 166 -9.02 3.68 14.55
N SER A 167 -10.12 4.12 13.94
CA SER A 167 -11.29 4.61 14.68
C SER A 167 -11.92 3.52 15.54
N ALA A 168 -11.99 2.29 15.05
CA ALA A 168 -12.45 1.13 15.82
C ALA A 168 -11.54 0.83 17.02
N SER A 169 -10.21 0.90 16.81
CA SER A 169 -9.21 0.76 17.88
C SER A 169 -9.33 1.88 18.92
N LEU A 170 -9.79 3.06 18.54
CA LEU A 170 -10.10 4.20 19.42
C LEU A 170 -11.48 4.06 20.11
N ASN A 171 -12.20 2.94 19.95
CA ASN A 171 -13.56 2.64 20.44
C ASN A 171 -14.68 3.47 19.80
N ASN A 172 -14.43 4.09 18.65
CA ASN A 172 -15.39 4.92 17.91
C ASN A 172 -15.42 4.48 16.41
N PRO A 173 -15.87 3.23 16.09
CA PRO A 173 -15.78 2.70 14.73
C PRO A 173 -16.51 3.58 13.71
N GLY A 174 -15.78 4.03 12.66
CA GLY A 174 -16.30 4.88 11.59
C GLY A 174 -16.49 6.35 11.94
N ALA A 175 -16.18 6.78 13.16
CA ALA A 175 -16.24 8.18 13.56
C ALA A 175 -14.87 8.86 13.34
N PHE A 176 -14.74 9.59 12.24
CA PHE A 176 -13.50 10.28 11.85
C PHE A 176 -13.47 11.76 12.25
N ASP A 177 -14.56 12.27 12.81
CA ASP A 177 -14.77 13.66 13.22
C ASP A 177 -14.64 13.87 14.73
N THR A 178 -14.04 12.93 15.44
CA THR A 178 -13.80 13.03 16.89
C THR A 178 -12.44 13.66 17.19
N ASP A 179 -12.35 14.38 18.31
CA ASP A 179 -11.09 14.96 18.79
C ASP A 179 -10.01 13.89 18.97
N GLU A 180 -10.39 12.70 19.47
CA GLU A 180 -9.47 11.59 19.66
C GLU A 180 -8.87 11.11 18.33
N PHE A 181 -9.70 11.01 17.26
CA PHE A 181 -9.22 10.63 15.93
C PHE A 181 -8.30 11.72 15.35
N TYR A 182 -8.66 13.00 15.44
CA TYR A 182 -7.83 14.10 14.96
C TYR A 182 -6.47 14.17 15.68
N GLN A 183 -6.44 13.93 16.99
CA GLN A 183 -5.20 13.87 17.75
C GLN A 183 -4.33 12.69 17.33
N ALA A 184 -4.92 11.51 17.11
CA ALA A 184 -4.21 10.33 16.62
C ALA A 184 -3.63 10.55 15.22
N GLU A 185 -4.45 11.05 14.29
CA GLU A 185 -4.04 11.42 12.92
C GLU A 185 -2.88 12.42 12.93
N GLY A 186 -3.02 13.48 13.70
CA GLY A 186 -1.99 14.53 13.84
C GLY A 186 -0.68 14.02 14.41
N ALA A 187 -0.72 13.10 15.39
CA ALA A 187 0.45 12.50 15.98
C ALA A 187 1.20 11.60 14.97
N ILE A 188 0.47 10.79 14.19
CA ILE A 188 1.04 9.93 13.14
C ILE A 188 1.69 10.81 12.05
N LEU A 189 0.99 11.84 11.57
CA LEU A 189 1.51 12.77 10.56
C LEU A 189 2.78 13.49 11.05
N SER A 190 2.81 13.92 12.32
CA SER A 190 3.98 14.58 12.90
C SER A 190 5.18 13.63 12.94
N ALA A 191 4.97 12.41 13.42
CA ALA A 191 6.02 11.39 13.48
C ALA A 191 6.60 11.06 12.09
N ALA A 192 5.74 10.95 11.07
CA ALA A 192 6.19 10.70 9.71
C ALA A 192 6.98 11.85 9.10
N LYS A 193 6.60 13.08 9.40
CA LYS A 193 7.34 14.28 8.96
C LYS A 193 8.71 14.38 9.61
N GLU A 194 8.84 14.02 10.89
CA GLU A 194 10.13 13.97 11.59
C GLU A 194 11.10 13.00 10.90
N GLU A 195 10.61 11.85 10.41
CA GLU A 195 11.40 10.84 9.70
C GLU A 195 11.48 11.06 8.17
N ASN A 196 10.83 12.11 7.65
CA ASN A 196 10.79 12.46 6.23
C ASN A 196 10.32 11.30 5.31
N ILE A 197 9.34 10.55 5.75
CA ILE A 197 8.71 9.46 5.00
C ILE A 197 7.39 9.91 4.37
N LYS A 198 6.92 9.17 3.36
CA LYS A 198 5.67 9.42 2.65
C LYS A 198 4.44 9.22 3.55
N CYS A 199 3.47 10.14 3.45
CA CYS A 199 2.22 10.12 4.21
C CYS A 199 1.05 9.72 3.32
N GLY A 200 0.55 8.49 3.49
CA GLY A 200 -0.53 7.91 2.69
C GLY A 200 -1.88 7.92 3.41
N TYR A 201 -2.93 8.16 2.64
CA TYR A 201 -4.34 8.09 3.10
C TYR A 201 -5.19 7.32 2.11
N HIS A 202 -6.06 6.44 2.59
CA HIS A 202 -7.07 5.78 1.76
C HIS A 202 -8.42 6.52 1.88
N LEU A 203 -8.75 7.32 0.90
CA LEU A 203 -10.02 8.01 0.76
C LEU A 203 -11.03 7.04 0.11
N VAL A 204 -11.78 6.29 0.91
CA VAL A 204 -12.69 5.23 0.43
C VAL A 204 -13.86 5.79 -0.37
N GLU A 205 -14.51 6.87 0.10
CA GLU A 205 -15.57 7.54 -0.67
C GLU A 205 -14.93 8.41 -1.77
N PRO A 206 -15.38 8.31 -3.04
CA PRO A 206 -14.76 9.01 -4.16
C PRO A 206 -15.16 10.50 -4.21
N GLU A 207 -14.85 11.23 -3.17
CA GLU A 207 -15.12 12.66 -3.01
C GLU A 207 -13.89 13.48 -3.43
N LYS A 208 -13.88 13.92 -4.67
CA LYS A 208 -12.74 14.64 -5.28
C LYS A 208 -12.30 15.87 -4.47
N ASP A 209 -13.24 16.58 -3.86
CA ASP A 209 -12.93 17.81 -3.10
C ASP A 209 -12.12 17.54 -1.84
N GLN A 210 -12.18 16.32 -1.29
CA GLN A 210 -11.38 15.92 -0.14
C GLN A 210 -9.88 15.77 -0.45
N ILE A 211 -9.50 15.56 -1.71
CA ILE A 211 -8.08 15.44 -2.11
C ILE A 211 -7.29 16.67 -1.69
N SER A 212 -7.80 17.87 -1.99
CA SER A 212 -7.14 19.13 -1.64
C SER A 212 -7.05 19.33 -0.12
N SER A 213 -8.07 18.93 0.62
CA SER A 213 -8.10 19.00 2.08
C SER A 213 -7.07 18.06 2.71
N LEU A 214 -6.96 16.82 2.21
CA LEU A 214 -5.97 15.84 2.66
C LEU A 214 -4.54 16.31 2.34
N GLN A 215 -4.32 16.85 1.14
CA GLN A 215 -3.02 17.44 0.79
C GLN A 215 -2.65 18.61 1.71
N ALA A 216 -3.60 19.48 2.04
CA ALA A 216 -3.38 20.60 2.96
C ALA A 216 -3.05 20.14 4.39
N LYS A 217 -3.60 19.00 4.84
CA LYS A 217 -3.23 18.36 6.10
C LYS A 217 -1.79 17.83 6.08
N GLY A 218 -1.25 17.48 4.89
CA GLY A 218 0.12 17.01 4.72
C GLY A 218 0.25 15.58 4.20
N TYR A 219 -0.82 15.00 3.68
CA TYR A 219 -0.75 13.75 2.92
C TYR A 219 -0.19 14.03 1.52
N ASP A 220 0.70 13.18 1.06
CA ASP A 220 1.32 13.27 -0.26
C ASP A 220 1.11 12.03 -1.13
N MET A 221 0.43 11.02 -0.59
CA MET A 221 -0.07 9.85 -1.31
C MET A 221 -1.55 9.62 -0.96
N ILE A 222 -2.43 9.66 -1.95
CA ILE A 222 -3.86 9.44 -1.75
C ILE A 222 -4.32 8.27 -2.61
N ALA A 223 -4.81 7.20 -1.96
CA ALA A 223 -5.58 6.17 -2.62
C ALA A 223 -7.02 6.66 -2.77
N PHE A 224 -7.41 6.96 -3.99
CA PHE A 224 -8.76 7.46 -4.29
C PHE A 224 -9.70 6.31 -4.54
N SER A 225 -10.56 6.05 -3.58
CA SER A 225 -11.60 5.02 -3.59
C SER A 225 -11.09 3.58 -3.73
N VAL A 226 -11.97 2.68 -4.05
CA VAL A 226 -11.77 1.26 -4.35
C VAL A 226 -12.74 0.83 -5.44
N ASP A 227 -12.35 -0.13 -6.26
CA ASP A 227 -13.12 -0.61 -7.43
C ASP A 227 -14.56 -0.96 -7.11
N ILE A 228 -14.82 -1.72 -6.05
CA ILE A 228 -16.17 -2.11 -5.64
C ILE A 228 -17.05 -0.90 -5.29
N ARG A 229 -16.46 0.14 -4.66
CA ARG A 229 -17.21 1.34 -4.30
C ARG A 229 -17.54 2.19 -5.51
N MET A 230 -16.57 2.36 -6.42
CA MET A 230 -16.80 3.05 -7.69
C MET A 230 -17.87 2.35 -8.52
N LEU A 231 -17.82 1.02 -8.57
CA LEU A 231 -18.79 0.20 -9.30
C LEU A 231 -20.19 0.29 -8.67
N ASP A 232 -20.30 0.20 -7.34
CA ASP A 232 -21.60 0.32 -6.63
C ASP A 232 -22.25 1.69 -6.91
N ILE A 233 -21.47 2.78 -6.82
CA ILE A 233 -21.97 4.13 -7.12
C ILE A 233 -22.48 4.22 -8.56
N GLY A 234 -21.68 3.74 -9.52
CA GLY A 234 -22.02 3.74 -10.94
C GLY A 234 -23.27 2.90 -11.22
N ALA A 235 -23.37 1.71 -10.65
CA ALA A 235 -24.49 0.81 -10.83
C ALA A 235 -25.82 1.37 -10.27
N ARG A 236 -25.76 2.22 -9.26
CA ARG A 236 -26.96 2.85 -8.65
C ARG A 236 -27.44 4.12 -9.36
N LEU A 237 -26.67 4.68 -10.30
CA LEU A 237 -27.05 5.94 -10.98
C LEU A 237 -28.47 5.93 -11.60
N PRO A 238 -28.93 4.83 -12.27
CA PRO A 238 -30.26 4.81 -12.85
C PRO A 238 -31.42 4.82 -11.84
N PHE A 239 -31.14 4.58 -10.55
CA PHE A 239 -32.15 4.43 -9.50
C PHE A 239 -32.13 5.60 -8.49
N LYS A 240 -31.26 6.59 -8.68
CA LYS A 240 -31.19 7.84 -7.92
C LYS A 240 -31.89 8.97 -8.68
#